data_137630a29ff6c7356a6efdc35d537124
#
_entry.id   137630a29ff6c7356a6efdc35d537124
#
_cell.length_a   1.000
_cell.length_b   1.000
_cell.length_c   1.000
_cell.angle_alpha   90.00
_cell.angle_beta   90.00
_cell.angle_gamma   90.00
#
_symmetry.space_group_name_H-M   'P 1'
#
loop_
_entity.id
_entity.type
_entity.pdbx_description
1 polymer ?
#
loop_
_entity_poly.entity_id
_entity_poly.type
_entity_poly.pdbx_seq_one_letter_code
_entity_poly.pdbx_strand_id
1 'polypeptide(L)'
;MKNVKNAHMGTHLLVEVYNVPFEKLNDRDKIEKVCVSACKTEGLEVLNTYIHQFDPYGVTCTVTLGESHLSCHTWPEKNCVAFDIFTCGTKNPRSVAWWVLEYFDTDDYVMKDYAR
;
A
#
# COMPACT_ATOMS: atom_id res chain seq x y z
N MET A 1 13.61 19.76 28.55
CA MET A 1 12.47 19.16 27.84
C MET A 1 12.92 18.66 26.48
N LYS A 2 12.50 17.47 26.11
CA LYS A 2 12.85 16.87 24.82
C LYS A 2 12.12 17.60 23.68
N ASN A 3 12.85 17.91 22.60
CA ASN A 3 12.28 18.59 21.44
C ASN A 3 11.55 17.55 20.56
N VAL A 4 10.22 17.55 20.62
CA VAL A 4 9.39 16.58 19.89
C VAL A 4 9.44 16.78 18.37
N LYS A 5 9.83 17.96 17.90
CA LYS A 5 9.95 18.21 16.45
C LYS A 5 11.06 17.40 15.81
N ASN A 6 12.01 16.90 16.60
CA ASN A 6 13.09 16.07 16.11
C ASN A 6 12.77 14.58 16.24
N ALA A 7 11.63 14.23 16.83
CA ALA A 7 11.23 12.84 16.98
C ALA A 7 10.83 12.23 15.65
N HIS A 8 11.35 11.05 15.38
CA HIS A 8 11.03 10.30 14.16
C HIS A 8 9.75 9.49 14.43
N MET A 9 8.65 9.87 13.78
CA MET A 9 7.37 9.19 13.98
C MET A 9 7.29 7.90 13.18
N GLY A 10 7.86 7.88 11.99
CA GLY A 10 7.81 6.69 11.15
C GLY A 10 8.36 6.95 9.76
N THR A 11 8.08 6.01 8.86
CA THR A 11 8.51 6.07 7.47
C THR A 11 7.31 5.95 6.55
N HIS A 12 7.20 6.85 5.58
CA HIS A 12 6.13 6.85 4.59
C HIS A 12 6.69 6.49 3.23
N LEU A 13 6.25 5.37 2.67
CA LEU A 13 6.69 4.85 1.39
C LEU A 13 5.62 5.07 0.34
N LEU A 14 5.99 5.68 -0.78
CA LEU A 14 5.12 5.92 -1.93
C LEU A 14 5.58 5.06 -3.09
N VAL A 15 4.66 4.34 -3.71
CA VAL A 15 4.98 3.42 -4.82
C VAL A 15 4.01 3.64 -5.97
N GLU A 16 4.55 3.87 -7.17
CA GLU A 16 3.79 3.90 -8.41
C GLU A 16 4.23 2.73 -9.26
N VAL A 17 3.27 1.95 -9.77
CA VAL A 17 3.55 0.73 -10.54
C VAL A 17 2.88 0.85 -11.90
N TYR A 18 3.62 0.48 -12.95
CA TYR A 18 3.18 0.64 -14.33
C TYR A 18 3.17 -0.69 -15.06
N ASN A 19 2.50 -0.73 -16.22
CA ASN A 19 2.44 -1.91 -17.07
C ASN A 19 1.84 -3.13 -16.38
N VAL A 20 0.79 -2.89 -15.58
CA VAL A 20 0.05 -3.95 -14.91
C VAL A 20 -1.18 -4.29 -15.76
N PRO A 21 -1.47 -5.58 -16.01
CA PRO A 21 -2.64 -5.97 -16.79
C PRO A 21 -3.95 -5.48 -16.15
N PHE A 22 -4.91 -5.14 -17.01
CA PHE A 22 -6.22 -4.65 -16.59
C PHE A 22 -6.87 -5.55 -15.55
N GLU A 23 -6.83 -6.86 -15.78
CA GLU A 23 -7.50 -7.84 -14.92
C GLU A 23 -6.97 -7.82 -13.49
N LYS A 24 -5.67 -7.62 -13.32
CA LYS A 24 -5.07 -7.54 -11.98
C LYS A 24 -5.45 -6.26 -11.25
N LEU A 25 -5.66 -5.18 -12.00
CA LEU A 25 -6.00 -3.88 -11.44
C LEU A 25 -7.47 -3.74 -11.11
N ASN A 26 -8.31 -4.61 -11.67
CA ASN A 26 -9.76 -4.54 -11.49
C ASN A 26 -10.31 -5.69 -10.64
N ASP A 27 -9.45 -6.48 -10.01
CA ASP A 27 -9.84 -7.61 -9.19
C ASP A 27 -9.94 -7.20 -7.73
N ARG A 28 -11.12 -6.75 -7.35
CA ARG A 28 -11.42 -6.24 -6.02
C ARG A 28 -11.01 -7.21 -4.90
N ASP A 29 -11.39 -8.46 -5.05
CA ASP A 29 -11.19 -9.44 -3.99
C ASP A 29 -9.71 -9.79 -3.82
N LYS A 30 -8.98 -9.94 -4.92
CA LYS A 30 -7.55 -10.23 -4.85
C LYS A 30 -6.75 -9.04 -4.32
N ILE A 31 -7.11 -7.82 -4.72
CA ILE A 31 -6.43 -6.61 -4.23
C ILE A 31 -6.61 -6.49 -2.71
N GLU A 32 -7.84 -6.69 -2.24
CA GLU A 32 -8.10 -6.64 -0.80
C GLU A 32 -7.28 -7.70 -0.07
N LYS A 33 -7.31 -8.94 -0.56
CA LYS A 33 -6.57 -10.04 0.06
C LYS A 33 -5.07 -9.78 0.12
N VAL A 34 -4.50 -9.27 -0.97
CA VAL A 34 -3.06 -8.99 -1.02
C VAL A 34 -2.68 -7.88 -0.05
N CYS A 35 -3.44 -6.78 -0.03
CA CYS A 35 -3.15 -5.66 0.85
C CYS A 35 -3.24 -6.07 2.33
N VAL A 36 -4.27 -6.79 2.71
CA VAL A 36 -4.45 -7.25 4.09
C VAL A 36 -3.37 -8.27 4.45
N SER A 37 -3.11 -9.24 3.58
CA SER A 37 -2.11 -10.28 3.83
C SER A 37 -0.71 -9.70 3.97
N ALA A 38 -0.36 -8.72 3.14
CA ALA A 38 0.94 -8.06 3.22
C ALA A 38 1.16 -7.44 4.59
N CYS A 39 0.15 -6.76 5.11
CA CYS A 39 0.23 -6.14 6.44
C CYS A 39 0.33 -7.19 7.54
N LYS A 40 -0.50 -8.22 7.49
CA LYS A 40 -0.50 -9.27 8.51
C LYS A 40 0.79 -10.07 8.53
N THR A 41 1.33 -10.39 7.35
CA THR A 41 2.57 -11.16 7.23
C THR A 41 3.73 -10.41 7.88
N GLU A 42 3.74 -9.09 7.79
CA GLU A 42 4.79 -8.26 8.40
C GLU A 42 4.49 -7.89 9.85
N GLY A 43 3.49 -8.52 10.46
CA GLY A 43 3.19 -8.36 11.87
C GLY A 43 2.47 -7.06 12.22
N LEU A 44 1.83 -6.42 11.25
CA LEU A 44 1.08 -5.20 11.50
C LEU A 44 -0.35 -5.53 11.92
N GLU A 45 -0.87 -4.77 12.89
CA GLU A 45 -2.22 -4.98 13.40
C GLU A 45 -3.24 -4.33 12.47
N VAL A 46 -4.07 -5.15 11.83
CA VAL A 46 -5.13 -4.67 10.94
C VAL A 46 -6.37 -4.34 11.78
N LEU A 47 -6.73 -3.06 11.82
CA LEU A 47 -7.89 -2.59 12.57
C LEU A 47 -9.15 -2.52 11.71
N ASN A 48 -9.01 -2.13 10.46
CA ASN A 48 -10.13 -1.95 9.57
C ASN A 48 -9.66 -2.03 8.12
N THR A 49 -10.53 -2.51 7.24
CA THR A 49 -10.26 -2.54 5.81
C THR A 49 -11.48 -1.99 5.09
N TYR A 50 -11.24 -1.07 4.17
CA TYR A 50 -12.29 -0.55 3.29
C TYR A 50 -11.88 -0.83 1.85
N ILE A 51 -12.83 -1.39 1.08
CA ILE A 51 -12.61 -1.68 -0.34
C ILE A 51 -13.77 -1.10 -1.13
N HIS A 52 -13.45 -0.43 -2.24
CA HIS A 52 -14.46 0.15 -3.11
C HIS A 52 -14.15 -0.21 -4.56
N GLN A 53 -15.13 -0.79 -5.22
CA GLN A 53 -15.07 -1.07 -6.65
C GLN A 53 -15.78 0.05 -7.39
N PHE A 54 -15.07 0.75 -8.26
CA PHE A 54 -15.64 1.80 -9.08
C PHE A 54 -16.36 1.22 -10.30
N ASP A 55 -17.38 1.90 -10.75
CA ASP A 55 -18.09 1.59 -11.98
C ASP A 55 -17.67 2.63 -13.03
N PRO A 56 -17.14 2.23 -14.20
CA PRO A 56 -17.12 0.85 -14.74
C PRO A 56 -15.94 0.00 -14.26
N TYR A 57 -14.88 0.58 -13.74
CA TYR A 57 -13.70 -0.18 -13.27
C TYR A 57 -12.83 0.69 -12.35
N GLY A 58 -11.93 0.02 -11.65
CA GLY A 58 -11.02 0.66 -10.71
C GLY A 58 -11.33 0.24 -9.28
N VAL A 59 -10.29 0.20 -8.44
CA VAL A 59 -10.40 -0.26 -7.06
C VAL A 59 -9.65 0.68 -6.14
N THR A 60 -10.27 1.01 -5.02
CA THR A 60 -9.60 1.66 -3.88
C THR A 60 -9.64 0.69 -2.71
N CYS A 61 -8.49 0.47 -2.10
CA CYS A 61 -8.37 -0.33 -0.89
C CYS A 61 -7.59 0.44 0.14
N THR A 62 -8.16 0.61 1.34
CA THR A 62 -7.45 1.22 2.46
C THR A 62 -7.45 0.26 3.64
N VAL A 63 -6.29 0.08 4.23
CA VAL A 63 -6.11 -0.77 5.40
C VAL A 63 -5.64 0.13 6.54
N THR A 64 -6.49 0.27 7.55
CA THR A 64 -6.14 1.03 8.75
C THR A 64 -5.44 0.10 9.71
N LEU A 65 -4.24 0.49 10.12
CA LEU A 65 -3.40 -0.29 11.01
C LEU A 65 -3.24 0.44 12.34
N GLY A 66 -2.72 -0.25 13.33
CA GLY A 66 -2.36 0.41 14.59
C GLY A 66 -1.27 1.45 14.33
N GLU A 67 -1.62 2.73 14.38
CA GLU A 67 -0.74 3.88 14.16
C GLU A 67 -0.13 3.94 12.74
N SER A 68 -0.76 3.26 11.76
CA SER A 68 -0.21 3.13 10.42
C SER A 68 -1.33 2.95 9.41
N HIS A 69 -1.00 2.89 8.13
CA HIS A 69 -1.98 2.62 7.10
C HIS A 69 -1.31 2.13 5.81
N LEU A 70 -2.13 1.47 4.99
CA LEU A 70 -1.80 1.17 3.59
C LEU A 70 -2.98 1.65 2.74
N SER A 71 -2.71 2.39 1.67
CA SER A 71 -3.72 2.80 0.70
C SER A 71 -3.29 2.34 -0.69
N CYS A 72 -4.25 1.84 -1.47
CA CYS A 72 -3.99 1.35 -2.81
C CYS A 72 -5.11 1.81 -3.74
N HIS A 73 -4.75 2.42 -4.86
CA HIS A 73 -5.69 2.93 -5.86
C HIS A 73 -5.27 2.46 -7.23
N THR A 74 -6.20 1.87 -7.99
CA THR A 74 -5.88 1.35 -9.31
C THR A 74 -6.57 2.12 -10.42
N TRP A 75 -5.90 2.21 -11.55
CA TRP A 75 -6.42 2.78 -12.79
C TRP A 75 -6.26 1.74 -13.90
N PRO A 76 -7.20 0.77 -14.01
CA PRO A 76 -7.09 -0.29 -15.02
C PRO A 76 -6.97 0.25 -16.44
N GLU A 77 -7.66 1.35 -16.75
CA GLU A 77 -7.63 1.97 -18.08
C GLU A 77 -6.26 2.55 -18.44
N LYS A 78 -5.41 2.78 -17.42
CA LYS A 78 -4.06 3.30 -17.60
C LYS A 78 -2.99 2.27 -17.27
N ASN A 79 -3.39 1.06 -16.92
CA ASN A 79 -2.50 -0.04 -16.54
C ASN A 79 -1.55 0.32 -15.39
N CYS A 80 -2.02 1.12 -14.44
CA CYS A 80 -1.17 1.55 -13.34
C CYS A 80 -1.90 1.54 -12.00
N VAL A 81 -1.09 1.55 -10.94
CA VAL A 81 -1.56 1.56 -9.56
C VAL A 81 -0.62 2.44 -8.74
N ALA A 82 -1.20 3.18 -7.80
CA ALA A 82 -0.43 3.92 -6.81
C ALA A 82 -0.81 3.39 -5.44
N PHE A 83 0.19 3.04 -4.63
CA PHE A 83 -0.08 2.67 -3.26
C PHE A 83 0.96 3.29 -2.35
N ASP A 84 0.60 3.45 -1.09
CA ASP A 84 1.50 4.00 -0.09
C ASP A 84 1.31 3.29 1.23
N ILE A 85 2.38 3.27 2.01
CA ILE A 85 2.41 2.62 3.31
C ILE A 85 3.11 3.56 4.28
N PHE A 86 2.43 3.91 5.36
CA PHE A 86 3.05 4.60 6.48
C PHE A 86 3.17 3.62 7.64
N THR A 87 4.40 3.43 8.14
CA THR A 87 4.65 2.59 9.32
C THR A 87 5.28 3.43 10.40
N CYS A 88 4.88 3.20 11.64
CA CYS A 88 5.46 3.90 12.79
C CYS A 88 6.65 3.11 13.34
N GLY A 89 7.49 3.80 14.13
CA GLY A 89 8.61 3.18 14.82
C GLY A 89 9.63 2.56 13.89
N THR A 90 10.03 1.34 14.19
CA THR A 90 11.09 0.63 13.49
C THR A 90 10.59 -0.32 12.40
N LYS A 91 9.28 -0.40 12.18
CA LYS A 91 8.73 -1.24 11.11
C LYS A 91 9.16 -0.72 9.75
N ASN A 92 9.49 -1.63 8.85
CA ASN A 92 9.97 -1.28 7.52
C ASN A 92 8.83 -1.39 6.49
N PRO A 93 8.36 -0.27 5.92
CA PRO A 93 7.27 -0.32 4.95
C PRO A 93 7.65 -1.02 3.65
N ARG A 94 8.94 -1.12 3.33
CA ARG A 94 9.39 -1.82 2.12
C ARG A 94 9.05 -3.31 2.16
N SER A 95 9.08 -3.92 3.34
CA SER A 95 8.72 -5.32 3.49
C SER A 95 7.27 -5.56 3.10
N VAL A 96 6.38 -4.66 3.50
CA VAL A 96 4.97 -4.72 3.10
C VAL A 96 4.83 -4.49 1.60
N ALA A 97 5.55 -3.50 1.06
CA ALA A 97 5.48 -3.14 -0.36
C ALA A 97 5.87 -4.29 -1.27
N TRP A 98 6.90 -5.08 -0.89
CA TRP A 98 7.35 -6.22 -1.70
C TRP A 98 6.25 -7.26 -1.88
N TRP A 99 5.43 -7.50 -0.87
CA TRP A 99 4.29 -8.42 -0.98
C TRP A 99 3.26 -7.91 -1.97
N VAL A 100 2.98 -6.61 -1.96
CA VAL A 100 2.01 -6.00 -2.88
C VAL A 100 2.56 -6.00 -4.30
N LEU A 101 3.85 -5.67 -4.48
CA LEU A 101 4.50 -5.67 -5.78
C LEU A 101 4.54 -7.07 -6.41
N GLU A 102 4.70 -8.10 -5.59
CA GLU A 102 4.70 -9.47 -6.08
C GLU A 102 3.39 -9.82 -6.78
N TYR A 103 2.28 -9.36 -6.24
CA TYR A 103 0.98 -9.56 -6.87
C TYR A 103 0.89 -8.89 -8.23
N PHE A 104 1.34 -7.62 -8.33
CA PHE A 104 1.28 -6.89 -9.60
C PHE A 104 2.26 -7.41 -10.63
N ASP A 105 3.33 -8.05 -10.21
CA ASP A 105 4.26 -8.82 -11.03
C ASP A 105 4.83 -8.03 -12.20
N THR A 106 5.37 -6.86 -11.92
CA THR A 106 6.08 -6.03 -12.89
C THR A 106 7.28 -5.40 -12.21
N ASP A 107 8.35 -5.18 -12.97
CA ASP A 107 9.53 -4.46 -12.49
C ASP A 107 9.52 -2.98 -12.88
N ASP A 108 8.43 -2.51 -13.49
CA ASP A 108 8.28 -1.10 -13.87
C ASP A 108 7.58 -0.33 -12.77
N TYR A 109 8.34 0.10 -11.76
CA TYR A 109 7.81 0.84 -10.63
C TYR A 109 8.79 1.89 -10.13
N VAL A 110 8.25 2.88 -9.43
CA VAL A 110 9.03 3.92 -8.73
C VAL A 110 8.67 3.85 -7.26
N MET A 111 9.68 3.87 -6.40
CA MET A 111 9.51 3.77 -4.96
C MET A 111 10.28 4.89 -4.29
N LYS A 112 9.61 5.67 -3.43
CA LYS A 112 10.21 6.78 -2.70
C LYS A 112 9.79 6.69 -1.24
N ASP A 113 10.74 6.90 -0.32
CA ASP A 113 10.41 6.92 1.10
C ASP A 113 10.78 8.25 1.73
N TYR A 114 10.05 8.58 2.79
CA TYR A 114 10.21 9.82 3.54
C TYR A 114 10.17 9.51 5.03
N ALA A 115 11.16 10.00 5.75
CA ALA A 115 11.13 9.97 7.21
C ALA A 115 10.16 11.04 7.71
N ARG A 116 9.40 10.70 8.72
CA ARG A 116 8.40 11.60 9.30
C ARG A 116 8.52 11.68 10.81
#